data_9daa951508ea77afec53d264178f2da1
#
_entry.id   9daa951508ea77afec53d264178f2da1
#
_cell.length_a   1.000
_cell.length_b   1.000
_cell.length_c   1.000
_cell.angle_alpha   90.00
_cell.angle_beta   90.00
_cell.angle_gamma   90.00
#
_symmetry.space_group_name_H-M   'P 1'
#
loop_
_entity.id
_entity.type
_entity.pdbx_description
1 polymer ?
#
loop_
_entity_poly.entity_id
_entity_poly.type
_entity_poly.pdbx_seq_one_letter_code
_entity_poly.pdbx_strand_id
1 'polypeptide(L)'
;TPLRAEVEERLEEEDYIRERISFDAAYGGERMTAYLFLPKHGTPPYQTVVMFPGSGAIHTRSSADVAPGRGSFAPKGGRALLLPVYKSTYERGDGLVSDYPDTSNNWKDHILMWGKDFRRSIDYVETRQDLDADRIAYLGLSWGSAMAPFMLAIEPRVKAGVLVVAGLNFQKALPEVDEVAYTMRIRVPILMLNGKYDFFFPYETSQLPFFDLLATPPEHKKLVVQESSHAFSQT
;
A
#
# COMPACT_ATOMS: atom_id res chain seq x y z
N THR A 1 -1.72 -0.67 22.53
CA THR A 1 -2.82 0.33 22.57
C THR A 1 -4.07 -0.31 21.99
N PRO A 2 -5.26 -0.18 22.63
CA PRO A 2 -6.53 -0.66 22.07
C PRO A 2 -6.78 -0.07 20.67
N LEU A 3 -7.46 -0.82 19.80
CA LEU A 3 -7.77 -0.35 18.44
C LEU A 3 -8.90 0.66 18.44
N ARG A 4 -9.91 0.49 19.28
CA ARG A 4 -11.14 1.29 19.35
C ARG A 4 -11.73 1.57 17.96
N ALA A 5 -11.89 0.49 17.19
CA ALA A 5 -12.37 0.57 15.82
C ALA A 5 -13.87 0.85 15.77
N GLU A 6 -14.29 1.72 14.86
CA GLU A 6 -15.68 2.08 14.62
C GLU A 6 -15.94 2.10 13.11
N VAL A 7 -17.11 1.59 12.70
CA VAL A 7 -17.65 1.80 11.35
C VAL A 7 -18.51 3.07 11.40
N GLU A 8 -18.01 4.14 10.78
CA GLU A 8 -18.64 5.46 10.80
C GLU A 8 -19.72 5.62 9.73
N GLU A 9 -19.51 4.97 8.58
CA GLU A 9 -20.41 5.03 7.44
C GLU A 9 -20.39 3.70 6.69
N ARG A 10 -21.54 3.30 6.15
CA ARG A 10 -21.67 2.16 5.26
C ARG A 10 -22.59 2.51 4.10
N LEU A 11 -22.04 2.41 2.87
CA LEU A 11 -22.76 2.72 1.63
C LEU A 11 -22.73 1.51 0.71
N GLU A 12 -23.85 1.26 0.06
CA GLU A 12 -23.95 0.24 -0.98
C GLU A 12 -23.71 0.87 -2.35
N GLU A 13 -22.65 0.43 -3.01
CA GLU A 13 -22.32 0.78 -4.39
C GLU A 13 -22.71 -0.37 -5.34
N GLU A 14 -22.56 -0.18 -6.64
CA GLU A 14 -22.92 -1.20 -7.63
C GLU A 14 -22.13 -2.52 -7.44
N ASP A 15 -20.82 -2.43 -7.34
CA ASP A 15 -19.91 -3.59 -7.30
C ASP A 15 -19.46 -4.01 -5.89
N TYR A 16 -19.63 -3.15 -4.87
CA TYR A 16 -19.10 -3.36 -3.53
C TYR A 16 -19.94 -2.64 -2.46
N ILE A 17 -19.65 -2.96 -1.21
CA ILE A 17 -20.10 -2.17 -0.05
C ILE A 17 -18.89 -1.38 0.44
N ARG A 18 -19.01 -0.06 0.55
CA ARG A 18 -17.98 0.82 1.10
C ARG A 18 -18.26 1.08 2.57
N GLU A 19 -17.32 0.76 3.42
CA GLU A 19 -17.31 1.17 4.82
C GLU A 19 -16.22 2.23 5.04
N ARG A 20 -16.58 3.36 5.63
CA ARG A 20 -15.63 4.29 6.24
C ARG A 20 -15.46 3.87 7.69
N ILE A 21 -14.23 3.58 8.07
CA ILE A 21 -13.86 3.09 9.38
C ILE A 21 -12.85 4.02 10.03
N SER A 22 -12.87 4.11 11.35
CA SER A 22 -11.82 4.80 12.09
C SER A 22 -11.31 3.93 13.24
N PHE A 23 -10.04 4.10 13.58
CA PHE A 23 -9.40 3.41 14.70
C PHE A 23 -8.17 4.20 15.17
N ASP A 24 -7.67 3.85 16.36
CA ASP A 24 -6.52 4.54 16.94
C ASP A 24 -5.23 4.17 16.20
N ALA A 25 -4.47 5.18 15.79
CA ALA A 25 -3.10 5.01 15.36
C ALA A 25 -2.21 4.50 16.51
N ALA A 26 -1.07 3.90 16.18
CA ALA A 26 -0.13 3.39 17.18
C ALA A 26 0.81 4.48 17.75
N TYR A 27 0.52 5.75 17.49
CA TYR A 27 1.34 6.90 17.90
C TYR A 27 0.48 8.16 18.07
N GLY A 28 1.01 9.14 18.80
CA GLY A 28 0.49 10.51 18.86
C GLY A 28 -0.90 10.69 19.47
N GLY A 29 -1.56 9.62 19.93
CA GLY A 29 -2.96 9.71 20.34
C GLY A 29 -3.91 10.03 19.20
N GLU A 30 -3.48 9.87 17.94
CA GLU A 30 -4.24 10.17 16.74
C GLU A 30 -5.25 9.05 16.42
N ARG A 31 -6.35 9.45 15.77
CA ARG A 31 -7.21 8.50 15.07
C ARG A 31 -6.87 8.50 13.59
N MET A 32 -6.96 7.35 12.96
CA MET A 32 -6.82 7.20 11.53
C MET A 32 -8.11 6.68 10.90
N THR A 33 -8.38 7.16 9.70
CA THR A 33 -9.48 6.69 8.86
C THR A 33 -8.96 5.63 7.90
N ALA A 34 -9.82 4.68 7.53
CA ALA A 34 -9.60 3.79 6.39
C ALA A 34 -10.92 3.52 5.66
N TYR A 35 -10.83 3.10 4.42
CA TYR A 35 -11.97 2.67 3.61
C TYR A 35 -11.86 1.18 3.33
N LEU A 36 -12.90 0.45 3.71
CA LEU A 36 -13.03 -0.98 3.42
C LEU A 36 -14.08 -1.16 2.31
N PHE A 37 -13.66 -1.76 1.22
CA PHE A 37 -14.51 -2.11 0.10
C PHE A 37 -14.73 -3.62 0.13
N LEU A 38 -15.93 -4.02 0.57
CA LEU A 38 -16.33 -5.43 0.66
C LEU A 38 -16.97 -5.87 -0.66
N PRO A 39 -16.61 -7.05 -1.19
CA PRO A 39 -17.23 -7.55 -2.40
C PRO A 39 -18.71 -7.89 -2.16
N LYS A 40 -19.56 -7.67 -3.16
CA LYS A 40 -20.95 -8.15 -3.17
C LYS A 40 -21.08 -9.61 -3.59
N HIS A 41 -19.99 -10.20 -4.08
CA HIS A 41 -19.91 -11.58 -4.54
C HIS A 41 -18.90 -12.37 -3.72
N GLY A 42 -19.08 -13.69 -3.66
CA GLY A 42 -18.21 -14.57 -2.89
C GLY A 42 -18.75 -14.85 -1.50
N THR A 43 -17.96 -15.56 -0.71
CA THR A 43 -18.34 -16.00 0.62
C THR A 43 -17.27 -15.58 1.63
N PRO A 44 -17.64 -14.88 2.72
CA PRO A 44 -16.70 -14.55 3.79
C PRO A 44 -16.18 -15.84 4.49
N PRO A 45 -15.00 -15.79 5.13
CA PRO A 45 -14.15 -14.59 5.25
C PRO A 45 -13.38 -14.29 3.95
N TYR A 46 -13.36 -13.00 3.57
CA TYR A 46 -12.74 -12.54 2.34
C TYR A 46 -11.22 -12.37 2.49
N GLN A 47 -10.46 -12.81 1.49
CA GLN A 47 -9.06 -12.40 1.32
C GLN A 47 -9.00 -10.87 1.25
N THR A 48 -8.01 -10.26 1.89
CA THR A 48 -7.93 -8.81 1.98
C THR A 48 -6.69 -8.27 1.27
N VAL A 49 -6.90 -7.27 0.42
CA VAL A 49 -5.82 -6.50 -0.21
C VAL A 49 -5.70 -5.18 0.56
N VAL A 50 -4.54 -4.90 1.15
CA VAL A 50 -4.26 -3.61 1.80
C VAL A 50 -3.48 -2.74 0.83
N MET A 51 -4.05 -1.59 0.48
CA MET A 51 -3.52 -0.71 -0.56
C MET A 51 -2.72 0.44 0.04
N PHE A 52 -1.56 0.72 -0.54
CA PHE A 52 -0.83 1.96 -0.34
C PHE A 52 -0.95 2.80 -1.62
N PRO A 53 -1.47 4.04 -1.54
CA PRO A 53 -1.78 4.85 -2.71
C PRO A 53 -0.53 5.45 -3.39
N GLY A 54 -0.72 6.06 -4.55
CA GLY A 54 0.27 6.93 -5.19
C GLY A 54 0.37 8.30 -4.50
N SER A 55 1.42 9.05 -4.83
CA SER A 55 1.75 10.34 -4.20
C SER A 55 0.68 11.43 -4.37
N GLY A 56 -0.25 11.29 -5.32
CA GLY A 56 -1.42 12.17 -5.40
C GLY A 56 -2.21 12.28 -4.10
N ALA A 57 -2.17 11.25 -3.25
CA ALA A 57 -2.80 11.27 -1.93
C ALA A 57 -2.21 12.33 -0.97
N ILE A 58 -0.94 12.72 -1.14
CA ILE A 58 -0.28 13.79 -0.35
C ILE A 58 -0.88 15.15 -0.70
N HIS A 59 -1.27 15.33 -1.97
CA HIS A 59 -1.78 16.61 -2.49
C HIS A 59 -3.30 16.71 -2.47
N THR A 60 -4.00 15.64 -2.13
CA THR A 60 -5.46 15.61 -1.98
C THR A 60 -5.83 15.90 -0.52
N ARG A 61 -6.79 16.80 -0.29
CA ARG A 61 -7.11 17.26 1.08
C ARG A 61 -8.18 16.43 1.78
N SER A 62 -8.96 15.67 1.05
CA SER A 62 -10.08 14.89 1.59
C SER A 62 -10.13 13.51 0.96
N SER A 63 -10.36 12.50 1.79
CA SER A 63 -10.61 11.12 1.35
C SER A 63 -12.10 10.81 1.16
N ALA A 64 -13.00 11.75 1.35
CA ALA A 64 -14.46 11.50 1.35
C ALA A 64 -14.94 10.80 0.08
N ASP A 65 -14.38 11.17 -1.08
CA ASP A 65 -14.76 10.63 -2.40
C ASP A 65 -13.82 9.49 -2.86
N VAL A 66 -13.05 8.93 -1.93
CA VAL A 66 -12.14 7.83 -2.27
C VAL A 66 -12.92 6.61 -2.77
N ALA A 67 -12.52 6.13 -3.92
CA ALA A 67 -13.01 4.92 -4.55
C ALA A 67 -11.88 3.88 -4.70
N PRO A 68 -12.19 2.60 -4.99
CA PRO A 68 -11.17 1.56 -5.12
C PRO A 68 -10.14 1.85 -6.22
N GLY A 69 -10.48 2.65 -7.23
CA GLY A 69 -9.59 3.02 -8.32
C GLY A 69 -8.93 1.80 -8.97
N ARG A 70 -7.61 1.80 -9.04
CA ARG A 70 -6.83 0.65 -9.57
C ARG A 70 -6.92 -0.60 -8.70
N GLY A 71 -7.39 -0.50 -7.47
CA GLY A 71 -7.67 -1.64 -6.58
C GLY A 71 -9.02 -2.31 -6.83
N SER A 72 -9.85 -1.79 -7.75
CA SER A 72 -11.21 -2.28 -8.02
C SER A 72 -11.29 -3.75 -8.44
N PHE A 73 -10.20 -4.31 -8.96
CA PHE A 73 -10.10 -5.73 -9.28
C PHE A 73 -10.30 -6.62 -8.03
N ALA A 74 -9.97 -6.11 -6.83
CA ALA A 74 -10.13 -6.88 -5.60
C ALA A 74 -11.62 -7.10 -5.28
N PRO A 75 -12.48 -6.08 -5.05
CA PRO A 75 -13.88 -6.32 -4.79
C PRO A 75 -14.61 -6.96 -5.97
N LYS A 76 -14.28 -6.62 -7.22
CA LYS A 76 -14.82 -7.30 -8.40
C LYS A 76 -14.43 -8.79 -8.50
N GLY A 77 -13.28 -9.15 -7.96
CA GLY A 77 -12.77 -10.50 -7.88
C GLY A 77 -13.12 -11.27 -6.59
N GLY A 78 -14.08 -10.77 -5.79
CA GLY A 78 -14.54 -11.42 -4.56
C GLY A 78 -13.57 -11.29 -3.37
N ARG A 79 -12.71 -10.26 -3.35
CA ARG A 79 -11.77 -9.95 -2.27
C ARG A 79 -12.11 -8.61 -1.65
N ALA A 80 -11.83 -8.44 -0.37
CA ALA A 80 -11.89 -7.13 0.26
C ALA A 80 -10.69 -6.26 -0.13
N LEU A 81 -10.91 -4.94 -0.26
CA LEU A 81 -9.84 -3.96 -0.40
C LEU A 81 -9.89 -3.00 0.79
N LEU A 82 -8.79 -2.89 1.52
CA LEU A 82 -8.63 -1.91 2.60
C LEU A 82 -7.67 -0.81 2.14
N LEU A 83 -8.13 0.44 2.17
CA LEU A 83 -7.36 1.63 1.83
C LEU A 83 -7.23 2.50 3.08
N PRO A 84 -6.12 2.44 3.82
CA PRO A 84 -5.84 3.34 4.92
C PRO A 84 -5.56 4.77 4.45
N VAL A 85 -6.03 5.75 5.20
CA VAL A 85 -5.60 7.14 5.09
C VAL A 85 -4.30 7.27 5.90
N TYR A 86 -3.18 7.12 5.23
CA TYR A 86 -1.86 7.18 5.87
C TYR A 86 -1.53 8.58 6.38
N LYS A 87 -0.60 8.69 7.34
CA LYS A 87 -0.05 9.99 7.76
C LYS A 87 0.41 10.78 6.53
N SER A 88 0.22 12.08 6.55
CA SER A 88 0.54 13.02 5.45
C SER A 88 -0.30 12.86 4.19
N THR A 89 -1.36 12.06 4.20
CA THR A 89 -2.29 11.95 3.07
C THR A 89 -3.67 12.46 3.43
N TYR A 90 -4.36 13.03 2.45
CA TYR A 90 -5.72 13.54 2.58
C TYR A 90 -5.87 14.47 3.80
N GLU A 91 -6.91 14.26 4.63
CA GLU A 91 -7.17 15.03 5.85
C GLU A 91 -6.12 14.82 6.96
N ARG A 92 -5.25 13.83 6.85
CA ARG A 92 -4.12 13.63 7.76
C ARG A 92 -2.83 14.33 7.31
N GLY A 93 -2.95 15.30 6.37
CA GLY A 93 -1.85 16.13 5.91
C GLY A 93 -1.16 16.87 7.07
N ASP A 94 0.16 16.96 7.05
CA ASP A 94 0.99 17.57 8.11
C ASP A 94 2.14 18.41 7.57
N GLY A 95 2.06 18.81 6.30
CA GLY A 95 3.06 19.64 5.65
C GLY A 95 4.12 18.85 4.86
N LEU A 96 4.07 17.54 4.81
CA LEU A 96 4.87 16.77 3.83
C LEU A 96 4.42 17.16 2.42
N VAL A 97 5.37 17.57 1.58
CA VAL A 97 5.10 18.07 0.22
C VAL A 97 5.69 17.19 -0.89
N SER A 98 6.45 16.16 -0.51
CA SER A 98 7.15 15.30 -1.47
C SER A 98 7.12 13.84 -1.01
N ASP A 99 6.99 12.95 -1.97
CA ASP A 99 7.10 11.50 -1.81
C ASP A 99 8.54 10.98 -2.05
N TYR A 100 9.48 11.87 -2.32
CA TYR A 100 10.88 11.49 -2.50
C TYR A 100 11.64 11.44 -1.19
N PRO A 101 12.49 10.40 -1.01
CA PRO A 101 13.38 10.30 0.13
C PRO A 101 14.30 11.52 0.28
N ASP A 102 14.64 11.84 1.52
CA ASP A 102 15.70 12.75 1.87
C ASP A 102 16.44 12.27 3.14
N THR A 103 17.54 12.94 3.48
CA THR A 103 18.38 12.60 4.65
C THR A 103 17.93 13.28 5.94
N SER A 104 16.67 13.71 6.04
CA SER A 104 16.11 14.34 7.23
C SER A 104 15.50 13.31 8.19
N ASN A 105 15.44 13.69 9.48
CA ASN A 105 14.65 12.94 10.44
C ASN A 105 13.16 12.97 10.11
N ASN A 106 12.68 14.04 9.46
CA ASN A 106 11.30 14.16 9.06
C ASN A 106 10.88 13.01 8.11
N TRP A 107 11.70 12.72 7.09
CA TRP A 107 11.47 11.57 6.20
C TRP A 107 11.48 10.24 6.96
N LYS A 108 12.50 10.02 7.79
CA LYS A 108 12.60 8.82 8.62
C LYS A 108 11.36 8.63 9.50
N ASP A 109 10.92 9.70 10.18
CA ASP A 109 9.78 9.63 11.08
C ASP A 109 8.48 9.30 10.31
N HIS A 110 8.33 9.79 9.07
CA HIS A 110 7.21 9.43 8.20
C HIS A 110 7.24 7.96 7.79
N ILE A 111 8.40 7.42 7.41
CA ILE A 111 8.54 5.97 7.15
C ILE A 111 8.07 5.14 8.36
N LEU A 112 8.45 5.55 9.58
CA LEU A 112 8.03 4.87 10.80
C LEU A 112 6.51 5.00 11.04
N MET A 113 5.93 6.17 10.78
CA MET A 113 4.49 6.39 10.92
C MET A 113 3.70 5.60 9.90
N TRP A 114 4.11 5.60 8.61
CA TRP A 114 3.46 4.79 7.56
C TRP A 114 3.53 3.29 7.86
N GLY A 115 4.68 2.79 8.33
CA GLY A 115 4.81 1.41 8.77
C GLY A 115 3.86 1.05 9.92
N LYS A 116 3.70 1.96 10.89
CA LYS A 116 2.75 1.80 12.00
C LYS A 116 1.30 1.84 11.52
N ASP A 117 0.95 2.77 10.62
CA ASP A 117 -0.40 2.88 10.04
C ASP A 117 -0.76 1.62 9.27
N PHE A 118 0.18 1.10 8.46
CA PHE A 118 0.00 -0.14 7.72
C PHE A 118 -0.26 -1.33 8.65
N ARG A 119 0.59 -1.54 9.65
CA ARG A 119 0.44 -2.62 10.62
C ARG A 119 -0.85 -2.49 11.43
N ARG A 120 -1.22 -1.27 11.78
CA ARG A 120 -2.45 -0.98 12.52
C ARG A 120 -3.71 -1.30 11.69
N SER A 121 -3.63 -1.08 10.39
CA SER A 121 -4.69 -1.47 9.46
C SER A 121 -4.84 -2.99 9.36
N ILE A 122 -3.75 -3.74 9.46
CA ILE A 122 -3.78 -5.21 9.53
C ILE A 122 -4.33 -5.68 10.88
N ASP A 123 -4.00 -5.00 12.00
CA ASP A 123 -4.63 -5.27 13.30
C ASP A 123 -6.16 -5.13 13.20
N TYR A 124 -6.67 -4.16 12.42
CA TYR A 124 -8.10 -4.04 12.17
C TYR A 124 -8.66 -5.24 11.40
N VAL A 125 -7.97 -5.72 10.36
CA VAL A 125 -8.39 -6.92 9.62
C VAL A 125 -8.58 -8.11 10.56
N GLU A 126 -7.69 -8.31 11.52
CA GLU A 126 -7.76 -9.40 12.52
C GLU A 126 -8.97 -9.30 13.44
N THR A 127 -9.57 -8.13 13.61
CA THR A 127 -10.77 -7.96 14.44
C THR A 127 -12.08 -8.33 13.72
N ARG A 128 -12.03 -8.51 12.40
CA ARG A 128 -13.21 -8.73 11.56
C ARG A 128 -13.43 -10.21 11.28
N GLN A 129 -14.61 -10.70 11.54
CA GLN A 129 -14.99 -12.09 11.24
C GLN A 129 -15.25 -12.37 9.76
N ASP A 130 -15.55 -11.32 9.00
CA ASP A 130 -15.81 -11.39 7.54
C ASP A 130 -14.54 -11.23 6.70
N LEU A 131 -13.37 -10.99 7.31
CA LEU A 131 -12.08 -10.89 6.65
C LEU A 131 -11.15 -12.05 7.07
N ASP A 132 -10.35 -12.54 6.11
CA ASP A 132 -9.39 -13.61 6.33
C ASP A 132 -8.02 -13.03 6.70
N ALA A 133 -7.69 -13.08 7.98
CA ALA A 133 -6.43 -12.56 8.51
C ALA A 133 -5.19 -13.37 8.07
N ASP A 134 -5.36 -14.60 7.60
CA ASP A 134 -4.27 -15.45 7.10
C ASP A 134 -3.98 -15.24 5.60
N ARG A 135 -4.86 -14.51 4.90
CA ARG A 135 -4.76 -14.27 3.45
C ARG A 135 -4.80 -12.79 3.12
N ILE A 136 -3.77 -12.06 3.56
CA ILE A 136 -3.59 -10.63 3.31
C ILE A 136 -2.56 -10.41 2.21
N ALA A 137 -2.87 -9.54 1.25
CA ALA A 137 -1.94 -9.09 0.22
C ALA A 137 -1.72 -7.57 0.28
N TYR A 138 -0.57 -7.14 -0.21
CA TYR A 138 -0.23 -5.74 -0.39
C TYR A 138 -0.48 -5.30 -1.83
N LEU A 139 -1.02 -4.11 -2.03
CA LEU A 139 -1.10 -3.43 -3.32
C LEU A 139 -0.43 -2.06 -3.21
N GLY A 140 0.70 -1.87 -3.86
CA GLY A 140 1.36 -0.56 -3.98
C GLY A 140 1.09 0.08 -5.33
N LEU A 141 0.82 1.39 -5.34
CA LEU A 141 0.73 2.18 -6.57
C LEU A 141 1.77 3.29 -6.56
N SER A 142 2.70 3.31 -7.52
CA SER A 142 3.73 4.35 -7.65
C SER A 142 4.49 4.57 -6.32
N TRP A 143 4.26 5.68 -5.64
CA TRP A 143 4.78 5.90 -4.29
C TRP A 143 4.52 4.72 -3.33
N GLY A 144 3.31 4.17 -3.33
CA GLY A 144 3.00 2.98 -2.56
C GLY A 144 3.85 1.77 -2.97
N SER A 145 4.23 1.64 -4.24
CA SER A 145 5.17 0.60 -4.68
C SER A 145 6.59 0.86 -4.17
N ALA A 146 7.03 2.12 -4.12
CA ALA A 146 8.31 2.51 -3.53
C ALA A 146 8.34 2.32 -2.00
N MET A 147 7.18 2.39 -1.33
CA MET A 147 7.06 2.11 0.11
C MET A 147 6.96 0.60 0.44
N ALA A 148 6.73 -0.25 -0.55
CA ALA A 148 6.62 -1.70 -0.35
C ALA A 148 7.81 -2.33 0.41
N PRO A 149 9.08 -1.92 0.20
CA PRO A 149 10.20 -2.44 0.97
C PRO A 149 10.00 -2.34 2.48
N PHE A 150 9.58 -1.18 2.95
CA PHE A 150 9.36 -0.95 4.38
C PHE A 150 8.17 -1.75 4.94
N MET A 151 7.08 -1.85 4.16
CA MET A 151 5.86 -2.52 4.59
C MET A 151 6.04 -4.05 4.61
N LEU A 152 6.55 -4.62 3.52
CA LEU A 152 6.65 -6.06 3.34
C LEU A 152 7.80 -6.70 4.14
N ALA A 153 8.86 -5.95 4.41
CA ALA A 153 9.98 -6.47 5.20
C ALA A 153 9.67 -6.60 6.70
N ILE A 154 8.69 -5.85 7.21
CA ILE A 154 8.40 -5.80 8.66
C ILE A 154 7.06 -6.43 9.04
N GLU A 155 6.21 -6.79 8.07
CA GLU A 155 4.86 -7.30 8.34
C GLU A 155 4.67 -8.73 7.81
N PRO A 156 4.93 -9.74 8.65
CA PRO A 156 4.89 -11.16 8.23
C PRO A 156 3.48 -11.71 7.96
N ARG A 157 2.43 -10.98 8.35
CA ARG A 157 1.03 -11.37 8.06
C ARG A 157 0.68 -11.19 6.58
N VAL A 158 1.41 -10.33 5.85
CA VAL A 158 1.24 -10.19 4.39
C VAL A 158 1.83 -11.40 3.67
N LYS A 159 1.06 -11.98 2.74
CA LYS A 159 1.40 -13.22 2.04
C LYS A 159 1.79 -13.03 0.57
N ALA A 160 1.49 -11.87 -0.01
CA ALA A 160 1.85 -11.55 -1.40
C ALA A 160 1.84 -10.02 -1.62
N GLY A 161 2.56 -9.55 -2.64
CA GLY A 161 2.56 -8.15 -3.06
C GLY A 161 2.33 -7.97 -4.56
N VAL A 162 1.51 -6.98 -4.90
CA VAL A 162 1.37 -6.47 -6.26
C VAL A 162 1.86 -5.03 -6.27
N LEU A 163 2.87 -4.75 -7.08
CA LEU A 163 3.54 -3.45 -7.16
C LEU A 163 3.34 -2.88 -8.56
N VAL A 164 2.57 -1.81 -8.65
CA VAL A 164 2.26 -1.14 -9.92
C VAL A 164 3.14 0.09 -10.07
N VAL A 165 3.89 0.15 -11.16
CA VAL A 165 4.89 1.17 -11.48
C VAL A 165 5.88 1.38 -10.34
N ALA A 166 6.62 0.31 -10.02
CA ALA A 166 7.58 0.20 -8.93
C ALA A 166 9.02 0.41 -9.39
N GLY A 167 9.87 0.86 -8.47
CA GLY A 167 11.31 0.97 -8.68
C GLY A 167 12.01 1.55 -7.46
N LEU A 168 13.33 1.55 -7.47
CA LEU A 168 14.15 2.22 -6.46
C LEU A 168 14.17 3.74 -6.71
N ASN A 169 14.10 4.51 -5.64
CA ASN A 169 14.33 5.95 -5.68
C ASN A 169 15.83 6.25 -5.91
N PHE A 170 16.12 7.37 -6.57
CA PHE A 170 17.50 7.86 -6.74
C PHE A 170 17.98 8.72 -5.57
N GLN A 171 17.04 9.26 -4.80
CA GLN A 171 17.32 10.12 -3.67
C GLN A 171 17.84 9.29 -2.49
N LYS A 172 18.81 9.86 -1.78
CA LYS A 172 19.37 9.22 -0.59
C LYS A 172 18.47 9.46 0.62
N ALA A 173 18.31 8.42 1.43
CA ALA A 173 17.70 8.51 2.76
C ALA A 173 18.77 8.32 3.86
N LEU A 174 18.35 8.45 5.12
CA LEU A 174 19.17 8.01 6.25
C LEU A 174 19.33 6.47 6.21
N PRO A 175 20.49 5.93 6.67
CA PRO A 175 20.76 4.47 6.62
C PRO A 175 19.68 3.61 7.28
N GLU A 176 19.00 4.11 8.30
CA GLU A 176 17.94 3.39 9.03
C GLU A 176 16.67 3.19 8.18
N VAL A 177 16.52 3.98 7.13
CA VAL A 177 15.39 3.94 6.19
C VAL A 177 15.88 3.88 4.74
N ASP A 178 16.98 3.20 4.50
CA ASP A 178 17.47 2.88 3.16
C ASP A 178 16.62 1.75 2.56
N GLU A 179 15.86 2.05 1.51
CA GLU A 179 14.95 1.11 0.86
C GLU A 179 15.65 -0.14 0.31
N VAL A 180 16.91 -0.05 -0.12
CA VAL A 180 17.71 -1.18 -0.61
C VAL A 180 17.84 -2.25 0.47
N ALA A 181 18.15 -1.84 1.71
CA ALA A 181 18.30 -2.76 2.82
C ALA A 181 17.00 -3.50 3.17
N TYR A 182 15.85 -2.87 2.95
CA TYR A 182 14.53 -3.49 3.18
C TYR A 182 14.10 -4.35 1.99
N THR A 183 14.39 -3.93 0.75
CA THR A 183 14.07 -4.71 -0.46
C THR A 183 14.68 -6.11 -0.39
N MET A 184 15.93 -6.23 0.06
CA MET A 184 16.62 -7.51 0.24
C MET A 184 16.03 -8.41 1.34
N ARG A 185 15.02 -7.95 2.08
CA ARG A 185 14.32 -8.73 3.10
C ARG A 185 12.95 -9.23 2.66
N ILE A 186 12.46 -8.78 1.50
CA ILE A 186 11.17 -9.20 0.97
C ILE A 186 11.28 -10.63 0.45
N ARG A 187 10.47 -11.55 1.00
CA ARG A 187 10.46 -12.97 0.66
C ARG A 187 9.11 -13.48 0.17
N VAL A 188 8.05 -12.68 0.33
CA VAL A 188 6.71 -13.03 -0.15
C VAL A 188 6.65 -13.00 -1.67
N PRO A 189 5.72 -13.75 -2.31
CA PRO A 189 5.47 -13.66 -3.74
C PRO A 189 5.22 -12.21 -4.19
N ILE A 190 5.88 -11.79 -5.28
CA ILE A 190 5.80 -10.43 -5.81
C ILE A 190 5.45 -10.44 -7.30
N LEU A 191 4.43 -9.66 -7.66
CA LEU A 191 4.12 -9.28 -9.03
C LEU A 191 4.39 -7.79 -9.23
N MET A 192 5.35 -7.45 -10.10
CA MET A 192 5.61 -6.07 -10.53
C MET A 192 4.99 -5.83 -11.90
N LEU A 193 4.25 -4.73 -12.05
CA LEU A 193 3.55 -4.32 -13.27
C LEU A 193 4.03 -2.92 -13.66
N ASN A 194 4.88 -2.81 -14.67
CA ASN A 194 5.63 -1.59 -14.94
C ASN A 194 5.52 -1.13 -16.40
N GLY A 195 5.74 0.18 -16.61
CA GLY A 195 5.95 0.76 -17.92
C GLY A 195 7.43 0.82 -18.28
N LYS A 196 7.78 0.47 -19.54
CA LYS A 196 9.16 0.45 -20.03
C LYS A 196 9.79 1.85 -20.10
N TYR A 197 8.96 2.86 -20.41
CA TYR A 197 9.38 4.25 -20.59
C TYR A 197 9.03 5.12 -19.38
N ASP A 198 8.96 4.49 -18.21
CA ASP A 198 8.75 5.18 -16.95
C ASP A 198 9.94 6.08 -16.63
N PHE A 199 9.71 7.40 -16.52
CA PHE A 199 10.77 8.37 -16.24
C PHE A 199 10.96 8.62 -14.74
N PHE A 200 10.01 8.23 -13.88
CA PHE A 200 10.18 8.26 -12.42
C PHE A 200 11.02 7.07 -11.96
N PHE A 201 10.73 5.90 -12.51
CA PHE A 201 11.46 4.66 -12.25
C PHE A 201 11.97 4.08 -13.59
N PRO A 202 13.09 4.59 -14.13
CA PRO A 202 13.64 4.10 -15.39
C PRO A 202 13.95 2.62 -15.36
N TYR A 203 13.64 1.91 -16.44
CA TYR A 203 13.65 0.45 -16.49
C TYR A 203 14.98 -0.15 -16.04
N GLU A 204 16.10 0.29 -16.62
CA GLU A 204 17.42 -0.32 -16.41
C GLU A 204 18.05 0.07 -15.06
N THR A 205 17.78 1.28 -14.56
CA THR A 205 18.49 1.86 -13.41
C THR A 205 17.68 1.88 -12.12
N SER A 206 16.38 1.56 -12.20
CA SER A 206 15.47 1.59 -11.06
C SER A 206 14.62 0.31 -10.96
N GLN A 207 13.88 -0.06 -12.03
CA GLN A 207 12.96 -1.19 -11.98
C GLN A 207 13.69 -2.52 -11.90
N LEU A 208 14.68 -2.78 -12.79
CA LEU A 208 15.45 -4.02 -12.78
C LEU A 208 16.24 -4.20 -11.49
N PRO A 209 17.01 -3.20 -11.00
CA PRO A 209 17.69 -3.32 -9.71
C PRO A 209 16.75 -3.61 -8.54
N PHE A 210 15.55 -2.98 -8.50
CA PHE A 210 14.56 -3.30 -7.49
C PHE A 210 14.15 -4.78 -7.56
N PHE A 211 13.79 -5.25 -8.75
CA PHE A 211 13.36 -6.63 -8.97
C PHE A 211 14.45 -7.65 -8.62
N ASP A 212 15.70 -7.36 -8.99
CA ASP A 212 16.82 -8.25 -8.74
C ASP A 212 17.16 -8.36 -7.24
N LEU A 213 17.05 -7.26 -6.50
CA LEU A 213 17.29 -7.21 -5.05
C LEU A 213 16.25 -7.96 -4.22
N LEU A 214 15.05 -8.24 -4.75
CA LEU A 214 14.03 -8.99 -4.02
C LEU A 214 14.56 -10.37 -3.62
N ALA A 215 14.59 -10.66 -2.31
CA ALA A 215 14.93 -11.99 -1.77
C ALA A 215 13.84 -13.05 -2.01
N THR A 216 12.74 -12.69 -2.64
CA THR A 216 11.70 -13.59 -3.13
C THR A 216 12.30 -14.60 -4.11
N PRO A 217 12.06 -15.93 -3.95
CA PRO A 217 12.51 -16.93 -4.89
C PRO A 217 12.10 -16.61 -6.34
N PRO A 218 12.95 -16.91 -7.35
CA PRO A 218 12.67 -16.55 -8.75
C PRO A 218 11.33 -17.06 -9.27
N GLU A 219 10.89 -18.24 -8.85
CA GLU A 219 9.61 -18.86 -9.21
C GLU A 219 8.39 -18.16 -8.58
N HIS A 220 8.63 -17.31 -7.58
CA HIS A 220 7.59 -16.55 -6.87
C HIS A 220 7.65 -15.05 -7.14
N LYS A 221 8.52 -14.59 -8.06
CA LYS A 221 8.52 -13.18 -8.48
C LYS A 221 8.40 -13.03 -9.98
N LYS A 222 7.61 -12.03 -10.41
CA LYS A 222 7.39 -11.75 -11.84
C LYS A 222 7.39 -10.25 -12.08
N LEU A 223 8.15 -9.82 -13.10
CA LEU A 223 8.10 -8.47 -13.65
C LEU A 223 7.40 -8.54 -15.01
N VAL A 224 6.33 -7.77 -15.16
CA VAL A 224 5.61 -7.57 -16.42
C VAL A 224 5.81 -6.13 -16.84
N VAL A 225 6.33 -5.93 -18.04
CA VAL A 225 6.65 -4.62 -18.60
C VAL A 225 5.82 -4.36 -19.83
N GLN A 226 5.11 -3.23 -19.85
CA GLN A 226 4.34 -2.76 -21.01
C GLN A 226 5.09 -1.61 -21.70
N GLU A 227 4.84 -1.41 -22.99
CA GLU A 227 5.30 -0.28 -23.78
C GLU A 227 4.50 1.00 -23.39
N SER A 228 4.69 1.47 -22.16
CA SER A 228 3.99 2.61 -21.55
C SER A 228 4.94 3.44 -20.71
N SER A 229 4.53 4.66 -20.33
CA SER A 229 5.21 5.54 -19.38
C SER A 229 4.94 5.08 -17.93
N HIS A 230 4.84 6.03 -16.98
CA HIS A 230 4.48 5.78 -15.56
C HIS A 230 3.01 5.33 -15.45
N ALA A 231 2.67 4.26 -16.13
CA ALA A 231 1.34 3.68 -16.16
C ALA A 231 1.39 2.19 -16.51
N PHE A 232 0.44 1.44 -16.02
CA PHE A 232 0.15 0.08 -16.43
C PHE A 232 -1.35 -0.02 -16.75
N SER A 233 -1.71 -0.25 -18.00
CA SER A 233 -3.11 -0.37 -18.40
C SER A 233 -3.61 -1.79 -18.19
N GLN A 234 -4.79 -1.90 -17.60
CA GLN A 234 -5.56 -3.14 -17.62
C GLN A 234 -6.26 -3.21 -18.98
N THR A 235 -5.63 -3.85 -19.97
CA THR A 235 -6.26 -4.19 -21.25
C THR A 235 -6.81 -5.61 -21.20
#